data_62141e8abcd9ca18b52c5e3dccc721e4
#
_entry.id   62141e8abcd9ca18b52c5e3dccc721e4
#
_cell.length_a   1.000
_cell.length_b   1.000
_cell.length_c   1.000
_cell.angle_alpha   90.00
_cell.angle_beta   90.00
_cell.angle_gamma   90.00
#
_symmetry.space_group_name_H-M   'P 1'
#
loop_
_entity.id
_entity.type
_entity.pdbx_description
1 polymer ?
#
loop_
_entity_poly.entity_id
_entity_poly.type
_entity_poly.pdbx_seq_one_letter_code
_entity_poly.pdbx_strand_id
1 'polypeptide(L)'
;MRSALFSVLLAASTSVLGQGKDVERGRYLVRITGCNDCHTAGYAMSGGKTPEAEWLTGDALGWRGPWGTTYAPNLRLYMESLKEEEWIKKAKTLSTRPPMPWFNLNDMSRADLRAIYRYVRHLGPAGKPAPAYVPPDKAPPQPYVQFP
;
A
#
# COMPACT_ATOMS: atom_id res chain seq x y z
N MET A 1 -17.46 31.42 41.69
CA MET A 1 -16.49 30.43 41.24
C MET A 1 -17.23 29.31 40.47
N ARG A 2 -17.54 29.51 39.19
CA ARG A 2 -18.12 28.50 38.30
C ARG A 2 -17.90 28.96 36.85
N SER A 3 -16.75 28.64 36.25
CA SER A 3 -16.54 28.74 34.79
C SER A 3 -15.16 28.22 34.42
N ALA A 4 -14.97 26.93 34.32
CA ALA A 4 -13.74 26.37 33.78
C ALA A 4 -13.88 24.90 33.28
N LEU A 5 -15.03 24.45 32.78
CA LEU A 5 -15.19 23.03 32.40
C LEU A 5 -15.73 22.77 31.00
N PHE A 6 -15.84 23.79 30.12
CA PHE A 6 -16.49 23.60 28.80
C PHE A 6 -15.56 23.61 27.59
N SER A 7 -14.24 23.80 27.73
CA SER A 7 -13.35 23.99 26.57
C SER A 7 -12.58 22.75 26.09
N VAL A 8 -12.65 21.61 26.78
CA VAL A 8 -11.81 20.44 26.46
C VAL A 8 -12.48 19.45 25.48
N LEU A 9 -13.79 19.48 25.34
CA LEU A 9 -14.53 18.50 24.51
C LEU A 9 -14.52 18.78 23.00
N LEU A 10 -14.20 19.99 22.55
CA LEU A 10 -14.26 20.35 21.12
C LEU A 10 -13.04 19.91 20.30
N ALA A 11 -11.88 19.77 20.93
CA ALA A 11 -10.63 19.42 20.23
C ALA A 11 -10.55 17.94 19.82
N ALA A 12 -11.20 17.04 20.54
CA ALA A 12 -11.19 15.59 20.23
C ALA A 12 -12.05 15.24 19.02
N SER A 13 -13.15 15.94 18.79
CA SER A 13 -14.10 15.64 17.71
C SER A 13 -13.56 15.95 16.30
N THR A 14 -12.73 16.97 16.15
CA THR A 14 -12.16 17.38 14.86
C THR A 14 -11.09 16.40 14.36
N SER A 15 -10.36 15.77 15.26
CA SER A 15 -9.31 14.80 14.90
C SER A 15 -9.89 13.49 14.34
N VAL A 16 -11.00 13.02 14.86
CA VAL A 16 -11.67 11.78 14.40
C VAL A 16 -12.29 11.97 13.01
N LEU A 17 -12.91 13.11 12.75
CA LEU A 17 -13.48 13.42 11.42
C LEU A 17 -12.41 13.57 10.34
N GLY A 18 -11.23 14.07 10.68
CA GLY A 18 -10.09 14.18 9.76
C GLY A 18 -9.52 12.82 9.38
N GLN A 19 -9.41 11.90 10.33
CA GLN A 19 -8.90 10.55 10.07
C GLN A 19 -9.82 9.73 9.16
N GLY A 20 -11.13 9.83 9.31
CA GLY A 20 -12.09 9.16 8.44
C GLY A 20 -11.96 9.60 6.97
N LYS A 21 -11.82 10.90 6.72
CA LYS A 21 -11.63 11.45 5.37
C LYS A 21 -10.32 10.98 4.72
N ASP A 22 -9.24 10.89 5.50
CA ASP A 22 -7.97 10.38 4.98
C ASP A 22 -8.04 8.89 4.64
N VAL A 23 -8.73 8.08 5.44
CA VAL A 23 -8.95 6.67 5.15
C VAL A 23 -9.74 6.49 3.86
N GLU A 24 -10.84 7.22 3.66
CA GLU A 24 -11.63 7.19 2.42
C GLU A 24 -10.81 7.65 1.21
N ARG A 25 -10.04 8.74 1.36
CA ARG A 25 -9.14 9.23 0.29
C ARG A 25 -8.09 8.16 -0.05
N GLY A 26 -7.47 7.55 0.94
CA GLY A 26 -6.48 6.48 0.75
C GLY A 26 -7.07 5.27 0.03
N ARG A 27 -8.28 4.84 0.42
CA ARG A 27 -9.03 3.78 -0.25
C ARG A 27 -9.25 4.09 -1.74
N TYR A 28 -9.70 5.29 -2.03
CA TYR A 28 -9.89 5.77 -3.40
C TYR A 28 -8.57 5.72 -4.19
N LEU A 29 -7.49 6.30 -3.64
CA LEU A 29 -6.18 6.32 -4.28
C LEU A 29 -5.66 4.92 -4.58
N VAL A 30 -5.69 4.01 -3.62
CA VAL A 30 -5.25 2.61 -3.81
C VAL A 30 -5.95 1.93 -4.99
N ARG A 31 -7.24 2.24 -5.20
CA ARG A 31 -8.01 1.70 -6.32
C ARG A 31 -7.62 2.32 -7.66
N ILE A 32 -7.54 3.66 -7.73
CA ILE A 32 -7.39 4.34 -9.03
C ILE A 32 -5.95 4.42 -9.52
N THR A 33 -4.96 4.25 -8.62
CA THR A 33 -3.54 4.26 -8.99
C THR A 33 -2.96 2.87 -9.23
N GLY A 34 -3.80 1.83 -9.26
CA GLY A 34 -3.42 0.48 -9.61
C GLY A 34 -2.62 -0.28 -8.53
N CYS A 35 -2.63 0.16 -7.27
CA CYS A 35 -1.92 -0.55 -6.21
C CYS A 35 -2.41 -2.00 -6.10
N ASN A 36 -3.74 -2.20 -6.17
CA ASN A 36 -4.33 -3.52 -6.06
C ASN A 36 -4.01 -4.44 -7.24
N ASP A 37 -3.70 -3.91 -8.42
CA ASP A 37 -3.48 -4.70 -9.63
C ASP A 37 -2.30 -5.67 -9.46
N CYS A 38 -1.31 -5.28 -8.64
CA CYS A 38 -0.15 -6.08 -8.31
C CYS A 38 -0.12 -6.55 -6.85
N HIS A 39 -0.57 -5.70 -5.90
CA HIS A 39 -0.44 -5.98 -4.47
C HIS A 39 -1.64 -6.72 -3.85
N THR A 40 -2.60 -7.14 -4.67
CA THR A 40 -3.76 -7.95 -4.25
C THR A 40 -3.94 -9.12 -5.21
N ALA A 41 -3.75 -10.33 -4.71
CA ALA A 41 -3.83 -11.53 -5.53
C ALA A 41 -5.18 -11.62 -6.27
N GLY A 42 -5.14 -11.84 -7.59
CA GLY A 42 -6.32 -12.01 -8.43
C GLY A 42 -7.17 -10.76 -8.67
N TYR A 43 -6.78 -9.57 -8.19
CA TYR A 43 -7.59 -8.35 -8.30
C TYR A 43 -7.89 -7.96 -9.75
N ALA A 44 -6.87 -7.86 -10.60
CA ALA A 44 -7.04 -7.53 -12.02
C ALA A 44 -7.85 -8.60 -12.75
N MET A 45 -7.62 -9.88 -12.46
CA MET A 45 -8.33 -11.02 -13.07
C MET A 45 -9.81 -11.08 -12.68
N SER A 46 -10.16 -10.60 -11.49
CA SER A 46 -11.55 -10.51 -11.02
C SER A 46 -12.28 -9.25 -11.51
N GLY A 47 -11.61 -8.38 -12.28
CA GLY A 47 -12.14 -7.07 -12.64
C GLY A 47 -12.37 -6.17 -11.44
N GLY A 48 -11.49 -6.24 -10.44
CA GLY A 48 -11.56 -5.43 -9.22
C GLY A 48 -12.58 -5.91 -8.19
N LYS A 49 -13.06 -7.16 -8.30
CA LYS A 49 -14.11 -7.73 -7.41
C LYS A 49 -13.56 -8.47 -6.20
N THR A 50 -12.23 -8.54 -6.03
CA THR A 50 -11.62 -9.12 -4.84
C THR A 50 -12.12 -8.38 -3.58
N PRO A 51 -12.58 -9.11 -2.53
CA PRO A 51 -13.04 -8.50 -1.29
C PRO A 51 -11.99 -7.57 -0.66
N GLU A 52 -12.42 -6.43 -0.13
CA GLU A 52 -11.52 -5.42 0.46
C GLU A 52 -10.68 -5.97 1.62
N ALA A 53 -11.22 -6.93 2.35
CA ALA A 53 -10.49 -7.61 3.42
C ALA A 53 -9.20 -8.31 2.95
N GLU A 54 -9.12 -8.64 1.65
CA GLU A 54 -7.96 -9.30 1.02
C GLU A 54 -7.00 -8.31 0.34
N TRP A 55 -7.36 -7.03 0.25
CA TRP A 55 -6.54 -6.04 -0.45
C TRP A 55 -5.16 -5.84 0.17
N LEU A 56 -4.18 -5.58 -0.69
CA LEU A 56 -2.82 -5.18 -0.35
C LEU A 56 -2.04 -6.23 0.47
N THR A 57 -2.47 -7.48 0.41
CA THR A 57 -1.79 -8.60 1.09
C THR A 57 -0.61 -9.18 0.29
N GLY A 58 -0.28 -8.55 -0.85
CA GLY A 58 0.78 -9.03 -1.76
C GLY A 58 0.30 -10.12 -2.70
N ASP A 59 1.20 -10.59 -3.57
CA ASP A 59 0.92 -11.68 -4.50
C ASP A 59 2.13 -12.61 -4.64
N ALA A 60 1.85 -13.89 -4.89
CA ALA A 60 2.84 -14.90 -5.27
C ALA A 60 3.09 -14.95 -6.79
N LEU A 61 2.37 -14.18 -7.60
CA LEU A 61 2.62 -14.02 -9.02
C LEU A 61 3.97 -13.31 -9.24
N GLY A 62 4.90 -14.01 -9.88
CA GLY A 62 6.21 -13.47 -10.22
C GLY A 62 6.16 -12.56 -11.47
N TRP A 63 6.94 -11.50 -11.48
CA TRP A 63 7.13 -10.59 -12.61
C TRP A 63 8.57 -10.73 -13.09
N ARG A 64 8.79 -11.59 -14.11
CA ARG A 64 10.11 -11.99 -14.61
C ARG A 64 10.52 -11.16 -15.82
N GLY A 65 11.75 -10.65 -15.79
CA GLY A 65 12.37 -9.93 -16.89
C GLY A 65 13.90 -9.95 -16.79
N PRO A 66 14.61 -9.11 -17.58
CA PRO A 66 16.07 -9.01 -17.49
C PRO A 66 16.57 -8.64 -16.08
N TRP A 67 15.71 -8.05 -15.26
CA TRP A 67 16.00 -7.68 -13.85
C TRP A 67 15.90 -8.84 -12.85
N GLY A 68 15.57 -10.06 -13.29
CA GLY A 68 15.20 -11.18 -12.44
C GLY A 68 13.69 -11.29 -12.26
N THR A 69 13.25 -11.89 -11.15
CA THR A 69 11.82 -12.04 -10.84
C THR A 69 11.50 -11.29 -9.55
N THR A 70 10.59 -10.32 -9.63
CA THR A 70 10.07 -9.57 -8.50
C THR A 70 8.67 -10.06 -8.14
N TYR A 71 8.30 -9.86 -6.88
CA TYR A 71 6.97 -10.16 -6.35
C TYR A 71 6.43 -8.93 -5.65
N ALA A 72 5.14 -8.66 -5.81
CA ALA A 72 4.49 -7.54 -5.14
C ALA A 72 4.41 -7.80 -3.63
N PRO A 73 5.07 -6.99 -2.79
CA PRO A 73 5.09 -7.22 -1.36
C PRO A 73 3.72 -7.01 -0.73
N ASN A 74 3.52 -7.66 0.43
CA ASN A 74 2.38 -7.40 1.32
C ASN A 74 2.53 -6.01 1.94
N LEU A 75 1.76 -5.03 1.45
CA LEU A 75 1.82 -3.65 1.92
C LEU A 75 1.25 -3.48 3.33
N ARG A 76 0.35 -4.35 3.76
CA ARG A 76 -0.22 -4.31 5.11
C ARG A 76 0.84 -4.64 6.16
N LEU A 77 1.62 -5.69 5.94
CA LEU A 77 2.75 -6.04 6.80
C LEU A 77 3.90 -5.03 6.68
N TYR A 78 4.16 -4.54 5.47
CA TYR A 78 5.20 -3.55 5.24
C TYR A 78 4.94 -2.24 6.01
N MET A 79 3.72 -1.71 5.93
CA MET A 79 3.37 -0.47 6.63
C MET A 79 3.17 -0.65 8.14
N GLU A 80 2.94 -1.89 8.61
CA GLU A 80 2.92 -2.20 10.03
C GLU A 80 4.27 -1.89 10.70
N SER A 81 5.36 -2.11 9.99
CA SER A 81 6.73 -1.88 10.47
C SER A 81 7.21 -0.43 10.37
N LEU A 82 6.41 0.49 9.82
CA LEU A 82 6.79 1.88 9.55
C LEU A 82 5.90 2.88 10.28
N LYS A 83 6.48 4.00 10.66
CA LYS A 83 5.74 5.20 11.04
C LYS A 83 5.30 5.98 9.78
N GLU A 84 4.27 6.82 9.89
CA GLU A 84 3.71 7.61 8.79
C GLU A 84 4.77 8.42 8.05
N GLU A 85 5.63 9.14 8.77
CA GLU A 85 6.67 9.96 8.15
C GLU A 85 7.80 9.13 7.51
N GLU A 86 8.09 7.95 8.04
CA GLU A 86 9.06 7.02 7.44
C GLU A 86 8.53 6.46 6.11
N TRP A 87 7.25 6.11 6.06
CA TRP A 87 6.58 5.73 4.82
C TRP A 87 6.64 6.84 3.79
N ILE A 88 6.23 8.07 4.14
CA ILE A 88 6.23 9.21 3.23
C ILE A 88 7.62 9.47 2.67
N LYS A 89 8.64 9.46 3.53
CA LYS A 89 10.05 9.61 3.09
C LYS A 89 10.45 8.51 2.12
N LYS A 90 10.17 7.24 2.45
CA LYS A 90 10.47 6.10 1.57
C LYS A 90 9.76 6.20 0.23
N ALA A 91 8.47 6.51 0.22
CA ALA A 91 7.69 6.66 -1.01
C ALA A 91 8.23 7.76 -1.92
N LYS A 92 8.66 8.89 -1.34
CA LYS A 92 9.25 10.03 -2.08
C LYS A 92 10.62 9.75 -2.69
N THR A 93 11.32 8.74 -2.22
CA THR A 93 12.70 8.42 -2.65
C THR A 93 12.82 6.97 -3.15
N LEU A 94 11.69 6.28 -3.30
CA LEU A 94 11.69 4.89 -3.76
C LEU A 94 12.29 4.79 -5.16
N SER A 95 13.15 3.80 -5.32
CA SER A 95 13.58 3.27 -6.61
C SER A 95 13.65 1.76 -6.48
N THR A 96 13.00 1.04 -7.37
CA THR A 96 12.94 -0.41 -7.29
C THR A 96 12.86 -1.04 -8.68
N ARG A 97 12.94 -2.37 -8.76
CA ARG A 97 12.89 -3.13 -10.01
C ARG A 97 11.52 -3.05 -10.66
N PRO A 98 11.47 -3.16 -12.00
CA PRO A 98 10.20 -3.33 -12.70
C PRO A 98 9.39 -4.54 -12.18
N PRO A 99 8.06 -4.55 -12.38
CA PRO A 99 7.27 -3.56 -13.12
C PRO A 99 6.73 -2.42 -12.24
N MET A 100 7.07 -2.33 -10.95
CA MET A 100 6.54 -1.31 -10.03
C MET A 100 6.82 0.10 -10.54
N PRO A 101 5.78 0.92 -10.83
CA PRO A 101 5.94 2.30 -11.27
C PRO A 101 6.22 3.24 -10.09
N TRP A 102 7.34 3.03 -9.42
CA TRP A 102 7.75 3.74 -8.20
C TRP A 102 7.81 5.27 -8.36
N PHE A 103 8.09 5.75 -9.57
CA PHE A 103 8.12 7.18 -9.86
C PHE A 103 6.75 7.85 -9.62
N ASN A 104 5.64 7.15 -9.80
CA ASN A 104 4.32 7.68 -9.45
C ASN A 104 4.20 7.98 -7.94
N LEU A 105 4.81 7.16 -7.08
CA LEU A 105 4.86 7.44 -5.64
C LEU A 105 5.71 8.67 -5.33
N ASN A 106 6.83 8.85 -6.06
CA ASN A 106 7.69 10.02 -5.88
C ASN A 106 6.93 11.32 -6.22
N ASP A 107 6.04 11.29 -7.22
CA ASP A 107 5.27 12.45 -7.66
C ASP A 107 4.03 12.73 -6.80
N MET A 108 3.51 11.75 -6.06
CA MET A 108 2.34 11.94 -5.20
C MET A 108 2.55 13.03 -4.16
N SER A 109 1.51 13.78 -3.83
CA SER A 109 1.54 14.74 -2.73
C SER A 109 1.77 14.04 -1.39
N ARG A 110 2.36 14.76 -0.41
CA ARG A 110 2.48 14.22 0.96
C ARG A 110 1.12 13.88 1.58
N ALA A 111 0.08 14.64 1.25
CA ALA A 111 -1.28 14.39 1.72
C ALA A 111 -1.84 13.07 1.17
N ASP A 112 -1.62 12.77 -0.12
CA ASP A 112 -2.05 11.53 -0.74
C ASP A 112 -1.27 10.32 -0.19
N LEU A 113 0.04 10.43 -0.03
CA LEU A 113 0.85 9.38 0.61
C LEU A 113 0.43 9.10 2.05
N ARG A 114 0.09 10.16 2.82
CA ARG A 114 -0.47 10.03 4.16
C ARG A 114 -1.81 9.30 4.13
N ALA A 115 -2.69 9.68 3.22
CA ALA A 115 -4.00 9.05 3.08
C ALA A 115 -3.87 7.55 2.76
N ILE A 116 -2.97 7.17 1.83
CA ILE A 116 -2.66 5.77 1.54
C ILE A 116 -2.17 5.04 2.79
N TYR A 117 -1.21 5.62 3.52
CA TYR A 117 -0.70 5.02 4.77
C TYR A 117 -1.82 4.76 5.77
N ARG A 118 -2.66 5.76 6.03
CA ARG A 118 -3.77 5.68 7.00
C ARG A 118 -4.79 4.62 6.60
N TYR A 119 -5.08 4.53 5.31
CA TYR A 119 -5.97 3.47 4.80
C TYR A 119 -5.36 2.08 4.99
N VAL A 120 -4.10 1.86 4.62
CA VAL A 120 -3.45 0.55 4.80
C VAL A 120 -3.37 0.17 6.28
N ARG A 121 -3.07 1.13 7.17
CA ARG A 121 -3.10 0.93 8.62
C ARG A 121 -4.51 0.64 9.15
N HIS A 122 -5.54 1.25 8.56
CA HIS A 122 -6.95 0.98 8.88
C HIS A 122 -7.35 -0.46 8.54
N LEU A 123 -6.88 -1.00 7.42
CA LEU A 123 -7.09 -2.40 7.06
C LEU A 123 -6.44 -3.37 8.07
N GLY A 124 -5.38 -2.93 8.76
CA GLY A 124 -4.61 -3.73 9.70
C GLY A 124 -3.78 -4.84 9.04
N PRO A 125 -2.92 -5.53 9.80
CA PRO A 125 -2.08 -6.61 9.28
C PRO A 125 -2.91 -7.83 8.87
N ALA A 126 -2.55 -8.45 7.73
CA ALA A 126 -3.15 -9.71 7.24
C ALA A 126 -2.23 -10.38 6.22
N GLY A 127 -2.49 -11.65 5.97
CA GLY A 127 -1.76 -12.42 4.95
C GLY A 127 -0.35 -12.84 5.38
N LYS A 128 0.48 -13.15 4.40
CA LYS A 128 1.87 -13.61 4.55
C LYS A 128 2.81 -12.68 3.79
N PRO A 129 4.12 -12.66 4.10
CA PRO A 129 5.11 -12.04 3.23
C PRO A 129 5.06 -12.63 1.82
N ALA A 130 5.22 -11.78 0.80
CA ALA A 130 5.38 -12.24 -0.57
C ALA A 130 6.70 -13.04 -0.73
N PRO A 131 6.84 -13.88 -1.79
CA PRO A 131 8.08 -14.56 -2.07
C PRO A 131 9.27 -13.61 -2.23
N ALA A 132 10.46 -14.12 -1.92
CA ALA A 132 11.68 -13.34 -2.09
C ALA A 132 12.02 -13.16 -3.58
N TYR A 133 12.72 -12.07 -3.90
CA TYR A 133 13.27 -11.81 -5.22
C TYR A 133 14.14 -12.99 -5.71
N VAL A 134 14.00 -13.34 -7.01
CA VAL A 134 14.81 -14.36 -7.66
C VAL A 134 15.71 -13.71 -8.72
N PRO A 135 17.05 -13.89 -8.66
CA PRO A 135 17.98 -13.35 -9.65
C PRO A 135 17.72 -13.86 -11.07
N PRO A 136 18.18 -13.16 -12.12
CA PRO A 136 17.87 -13.50 -13.50
C PRO A 136 18.46 -14.85 -13.95
N ASP A 137 19.56 -15.30 -13.34
CA ASP A 137 20.21 -16.58 -13.58
C ASP A 137 19.52 -17.78 -12.93
N LYS A 138 18.47 -17.54 -12.12
CA LYS A 138 17.69 -18.59 -11.46
C LYS A 138 16.27 -18.67 -11.99
N ALA A 139 15.76 -19.89 -12.12
CA ALA A 139 14.36 -20.11 -12.48
C ALA A 139 13.45 -19.78 -11.27
N PRO A 140 12.42 -18.92 -11.42
CA PRO A 140 11.45 -18.70 -10.38
C PRO A 140 10.44 -19.84 -10.30
N PRO A 141 9.79 -20.05 -9.15
CA PRO A 141 8.61 -20.89 -9.08
C PRO A 141 7.45 -20.29 -9.91
N GLN A 142 6.57 -21.18 -10.38
CA GLN A 142 5.32 -20.77 -11.01
C GLN A 142 4.30 -20.32 -9.93
N PRO A 143 3.33 -19.41 -10.27
CA PRO A 143 3.18 -18.77 -11.58
C PRO A 143 4.04 -17.49 -11.73
N TYR A 144 4.39 -17.15 -12.96
CA TYR A 144 5.01 -15.84 -13.27
C TYR A 144 4.61 -15.33 -14.67
N VAL A 145 4.63 -14.01 -14.83
CA VAL A 145 4.50 -13.30 -16.12
C VAL A 145 5.91 -13.05 -16.64
N GLN A 146 6.16 -13.40 -17.92
CA GLN A 146 7.44 -13.16 -18.58
C GLN A 146 7.40 -11.87 -19.38
N PHE A 147 8.32 -10.95 -19.06
CA PHE A 147 8.61 -9.77 -19.87
C PHE A 147 9.76 -10.05 -20.84
N PRO A 148 9.76 -9.35 -22.00
CA PRO A 148 10.83 -9.46 -22.98
C PRO A 148 12.19 -9.03 -22.45
#